data_3c5f1c39c945990fd2675ca9a243670c
#
_entry.id   3c5f1c39c945990fd2675ca9a243670c
#
_cell.length_a   1.000
_cell.length_b   1.000
_cell.length_c   1.000
_cell.angle_alpha   90.00
_cell.angle_beta   90.00
_cell.angle_gamma   90.00
#
_symmetry.space_group_name_H-M   'P 1'
#
loop_
_entity.id
_entity.type
_entity.pdbx_description
1 polymer ?
#
loop_
_entity_poly.entity_id
_entity_poly.type
_entity_poly.pdbx_seq_one_letter_code
_entity_poly.pdbx_strand_id
1 'polypeptide(L)'
;MSDFIINRVQMFLAEANKASVEVSDDLIEEFANACKDAFKKQFTEERETKFRYRMSNVGKPLCQLQMEQSGAEAEAMPYNAKMRNLFGDLIEAAAIIIMKASGVEVKDIQKKVQYKFDDKYINGTMDVKIGDKIYDIKSASPYSFENKFGENGGFDALKNDDPFGYLAQGYMYGEGAKSDFGGWIVINKSTGEWCTTEVPPEDSSKQEVINKAKENIKNYIKELEYLI
;
A
#
# COMPACT_ATOMS: atom_id res chain seq x y z
N MET A 1 5.18 10.48 -14.92
CA MET A 1 4.85 11.15 -13.62
C MET A 1 5.76 10.66 -12.49
N SER A 2 6.17 9.40 -12.50
CA SER A 2 7.11 8.81 -11.53
C SER A 2 8.43 9.56 -11.45
N ASP A 3 9.06 9.81 -12.57
CA ASP A 3 10.33 10.55 -12.62
C ASP A 3 10.20 11.95 -11.99
N PHE A 4 9.02 12.57 -12.14
CA PHE A 4 8.76 13.86 -11.51
C PHE A 4 8.77 13.73 -9.97
N ILE A 5 8.08 12.73 -9.41
CA ILE A 5 8.02 12.52 -7.94
C ILE A 5 9.42 12.28 -7.41
N ILE A 6 10.15 11.32 -8.00
CA ILE A 6 11.49 10.94 -7.55
C ILE A 6 12.47 12.11 -7.67
N ASN A 7 12.48 12.80 -8.80
CA ASN A 7 13.36 13.94 -9.02
C ASN A 7 13.10 15.07 -7.99
N ARG A 8 11.82 15.39 -7.69
CA ARG A 8 11.49 16.41 -6.70
C ARG A 8 11.99 16.03 -5.31
N VAL A 9 11.76 14.79 -4.89
CA VAL A 9 12.23 14.27 -3.60
C VAL A 9 13.75 14.26 -3.53
N GLN A 10 14.44 13.78 -4.56
CA GLN A 10 15.91 13.75 -4.61
C GLN A 10 16.52 15.14 -4.55
N MET A 11 15.97 16.10 -5.27
CA MET A 11 16.41 17.49 -5.23
C MET A 11 16.26 18.07 -3.82
N PHE A 12 15.11 17.92 -3.21
CA PHE A 12 14.85 18.38 -1.83
C PHE A 12 15.82 17.77 -0.82
N LEU A 13 16.01 16.45 -0.87
CA LEU A 13 16.95 15.77 0.04
C LEU A 13 18.41 16.17 -0.23
N ALA A 14 18.79 16.38 -1.49
CA ALA A 14 20.13 16.86 -1.84
C ALA A 14 20.39 18.30 -1.35
N GLU A 15 19.37 19.16 -1.36
CA GLU A 15 19.47 20.51 -0.78
C GLU A 15 19.57 20.44 0.73
N ALA A 16 18.76 19.62 1.39
CA ALA A 16 18.80 19.41 2.84
C ALA A 16 20.14 18.86 3.35
N ASN A 17 20.85 18.10 2.53
CA ASN A 17 22.21 17.64 2.86
C ASN A 17 23.29 18.74 2.79
N LYS A 18 23.02 19.85 2.10
CA LYS A 18 23.97 20.95 1.94
C LYS A 18 23.71 22.11 2.90
N ALA A 19 22.45 22.36 3.19
CA ALA A 19 22.01 23.43 4.07
C ALA A 19 20.64 23.10 4.66
N SER A 20 20.21 23.84 5.70
CA SER A 20 18.84 23.74 6.20
C SER A 20 17.85 24.12 5.12
N VAL A 21 16.80 23.33 4.98
CA VAL A 21 15.64 23.61 4.12
C VAL A 21 14.48 24.09 4.97
N GLU A 22 13.63 24.91 4.39
CA GLU A 22 12.42 25.37 5.05
C GLU A 22 11.35 24.29 4.96
N VAL A 23 10.86 23.84 6.12
CA VAL A 23 9.68 22.97 6.24
C VAL A 23 8.71 23.67 7.19
N SER A 24 7.47 23.88 6.76
CA SER A 24 6.49 24.59 7.61
C SER A 24 6.18 23.83 8.90
N ASP A 25 5.88 24.57 9.96
CA ASP A 25 5.48 24.00 11.25
C ASP A 25 4.23 23.09 11.10
N ASP A 26 3.30 23.43 10.19
CA ASP A 26 2.12 22.62 9.89
C ASP A 26 2.49 21.22 9.38
N LEU A 27 3.50 21.11 8.50
CA LEU A 27 3.98 19.82 8.01
C LEU A 27 4.70 19.02 9.09
N ILE A 28 5.43 19.71 9.96
CA ILE A 28 6.10 19.07 11.10
C ILE A 28 5.05 18.52 12.08
N GLU A 29 4.01 19.29 12.37
CA GLU A 29 2.92 18.83 13.24
C GLU A 29 2.11 17.70 12.60
N GLU A 30 1.83 17.77 11.29
CA GLU A 30 1.20 16.67 10.54
C GLU A 30 2.01 15.37 10.69
N PHE A 31 3.33 15.44 10.53
CA PHE A 31 4.21 14.28 10.72
C PHE A 31 4.16 13.75 12.16
N ALA A 32 4.24 14.63 13.15
CA ALA A 32 4.20 14.24 14.55
C ALA A 32 2.87 13.53 14.90
N ASN A 33 1.75 14.03 14.38
CA ASN A 33 0.46 13.41 14.57
C ASN A 33 0.36 12.03 13.88
N ALA A 34 0.87 11.91 12.65
CA ALA A 34 0.92 10.63 11.94
C ALA A 34 1.78 9.59 12.70
N CYS A 35 2.94 9.98 13.25
CA CYS A 35 3.76 9.12 14.08
C CYS A 35 3.04 8.64 15.34
N LYS A 36 2.32 9.54 16.01
CA LYS A 36 1.52 9.23 17.19
C LYS A 36 0.41 8.23 16.87
N ASP A 37 -0.27 8.41 15.75
CA ASP A 37 -1.35 7.52 15.33
C ASP A 37 -0.81 6.16 14.89
N ALA A 38 0.34 6.11 14.20
CA ALA A 38 1.06 4.88 13.88
C ALA A 38 1.41 4.08 15.15
N PHE A 39 1.91 4.75 16.18
CA PHE A 39 2.24 4.09 17.44
C PHE A 39 0.98 3.54 18.14
N LYS A 40 -0.08 4.33 18.24
CA LYS A 40 -1.36 3.89 18.81
C LYS A 40 -1.92 2.66 18.07
N LYS A 41 -1.99 2.72 16.75
CA LYS A 41 -2.46 1.63 15.87
C LYS A 41 -1.74 0.31 16.15
N GLN A 42 -0.42 0.34 16.42
CA GLN A 42 0.35 -0.89 16.62
C GLN A 42 0.30 -1.40 18.06
N PHE A 43 0.18 -0.52 19.07
CA PHE A 43 0.41 -0.90 20.48
C PHE A 43 -0.78 -0.71 21.40
N THR A 44 -1.70 0.22 21.10
CA THR A 44 -2.79 0.54 22.02
C THR A 44 -4.18 0.17 21.46
N GLU A 45 -4.33 -0.02 20.16
CA GLU A 45 -5.59 -0.42 19.57
C GLU A 45 -5.74 -1.94 19.58
N GLU A 46 -6.94 -2.40 19.93
CA GLU A 46 -7.29 -3.81 19.78
C GLU A 46 -7.45 -4.18 18.32
N ARG A 47 -6.79 -5.24 17.90
CA ARG A 47 -6.95 -5.75 16.55
C ARG A 47 -8.22 -6.56 16.46
N GLU A 48 -9.05 -6.25 15.48
CA GLU A 48 -10.19 -7.10 15.14
C GLU A 48 -9.67 -8.47 14.67
N THR A 49 -10.07 -9.51 15.39
CA THR A 49 -9.64 -10.90 15.13
C THR A 49 -10.51 -11.58 14.08
N LYS A 50 -11.75 -11.08 13.86
CA LYS A 50 -12.65 -11.67 12.87
C LYS A 50 -12.17 -11.41 11.45
N PHE A 51 -12.03 -12.49 10.68
CA PHE A 51 -11.68 -12.37 9.25
C PHE A 51 -12.74 -11.57 8.50
N ARG A 52 -12.27 -10.70 7.61
CA ARG A 52 -13.10 -10.03 6.61
C ARG A 52 -12.29 -9.69 5.37
N TYR A 53 -12.95 -9.66 4.23
CA TYR A 53 -12.33 -9.18 3.02
C TYR A 53 -12.08 -7.67 3.08
N ARG A 54 -10.86 -7.32 2.66
CA ARG A 54 -10.40 -5.95 2.46
C ARG A 54 -9.69 -5.90 1.11
N MET A 55 -9.61 -4.73 0.50
CA MET A 55 -8.87 -4.58 -0.76
C MET A 55 -7.40 -5.04 -0.62
N SER A 56 -6.82 -4.94 0.58
CA SER A 56 -5.44 -5.37 0.87
C SER A 56 -5.24 -6.88 1.00
N ASN A 57 -6.29 -7.70 0.99
CA ASN A 57 -6.14 -9.15 1.11
C ASN A 57 -6.82 -9.96 0.00
N VAL A 58 -7.74 -9.39 -0.76
CA VAL A 58 -8.50 -10.13 -1.78
C VAL A 58 -7.66 -10.73 -2.90
N GLY A 59 -6.47 -10.20 -3.16
CA GLY A 59 -5.54 -10.69 -4.16
C GLY A 59 -4.63 -11.83 -3.69
N LYS A 60 -4.67 -12.19 -2.41
CA LYS A 60 -3.89 -13.31 -1.87
C LYS A 60 -4.34 -14.65 -2.46
N PRO A 61 -3.47 -15.68 -2.43
CA PRO A 61 -3.86 -17.03 -2.82
C PRO A 61 -5.11 -17.51 -2.08
N LEU A 62 -6.04 -18.15 -2.80
CA LEU A 62 -7.32 -18.58 -2.24
C LEU A 62 -7.16 -19.50 -1.02
N CYS A 63 -6.20 -20.44 -1.06
CA CYS A 63 -5.92 -21.33 0.07
C CYS A 63 -5.53 -20.55 1.34
N GLN A 64 -4.75 -19.48 1.22
CA GLN A 64 -4.40 -18.63 2.36
C GLN A 64 -5.63 -17.90 2.91
N LEU A 65 -6.47 -17.36 2.04
CA LEU A 65 -7.71 -16.70 2.45
C LEU A 65 -8.67 -17.67 3.17
N GLN A 66 -8.79 -18.90 2.70
CA GLN A 66 -9.59 -19.95 3.32
C GLN A 66 -9.06 -20.34 4.70
N MET A 67 -7.74 -20.46 4.86
CA MET A 67 -7.11 -20.71 6.17
C MET A 67 -7.34 -19.55 7.14
N GLU A 68 -7.12 -18.31 6.71
CA GLU A 68 -7.37 -17.11 7.53
C GLU A 68 -8.85 -17.04 7.96
N GLN A 69 -9.77 -17.42 7.08
CA GLN A 69 -11.21 -17.43 7.34
C GLN A 69 -11.65 -18.53 8.32
N SER A 70 -11.14 -19.73 8.13
CA SER A 70 -11.50 -20.87 9.01
C SER A 70 -11.01 -20.69 10.45
N GLY A 71 -10.28 -19.62 10.73
CA GLY A 71 -9.66 -19.40 12.04
C GLY A 71 -8.54 -20.41 12.29
N ALA A 72 -7.96 -20.99 11.24
CA ALA A 72 -6.79 -21.84 11.37
C ALA A 72 -5.74 -21.14 12.22
N GLU A 73 -5.17 -21.86 13.16
CA GLU A 73 -4.18 -21.33 14.08
C GLU A 73 -3.00 -20.80 13.27
N ALA A 74 -2.85 -19.45 13.23
CA ALA A 74 -1.73 -18.83 12.57
C ALA A 74 -0.46 -19.10 13.36
N GLU A 75 0.65 -19.29 12.65
CA GLU A 75 1.95 -19.31 13.29
C GLU A 75 2.12 -18.08 14.18
N ALA A 76 2.64 -18.30 15.40
CA ALA A 76 2.82 -17.22 16.37
C ALA A 76 3.63 -16.06 15.73
N MET A 77 3.08 -14.88 15.78
CA MET A 77 3.77 -13.71 15.22
C MET A 77 5.12 -13.53 15.92
N PRO A 78 6.22 -13.34 15.18
CA PRO A 78 7.51 -13.08 15.79
C PRO A 78 7.43 -11.86 16.70
N TYR A 79 8.15 -11.88 17.82
CA TYR A 79 8.11 -10.81 18.84
C TYR A 79 8.32 -9.40 18.25
N ASN A 80 9.07 -9.30 17.14
CA ASN A 80 9.38 -8.03 16.48
C ASN A 80 8.39 -7.61 15.39
N ALA A 81 7.30 -8.36 15.19
CA ALA A 81 6.34 -8.07 14.12
C ALA A 81 5.70 -6.69 14.24
N LYS A 82 5.32 -6.30 15.47
CA LYS A 82 4.76 -4.96 15.73
C LYS A 82 5.75 -3.83 15.40
N MET A 83 7.04 -4.04 15.69
CA MET A 83 8.08 -3.08 15.33
C MET A 83 8.25 -2.95 13.83
N ARG A 84 8.22 -4.06 13.09
CA ARG A 84 8.30 -4.02 11.62
C ARG A 84 7.10 -3.27 11.02
N ASN A 85 5.91 -3.48 11.56
CA ASN A 85 4.71 -2.78 11.14
C ASN A 85 4.79 -1.28 11.46
N LEU A 86 5.24 -0.93 12.68
CA LEU A 86 5.46 0.47 13.06
C LEU A 86 6.45 1.15 12.13
N PHE A 87 7.57 0.52 11.80
CA PHE A 87 8.54 1.08 10.85
C PHE A 87 7.92 1.32 9.46
N GLY A 88 7.04 0.42 9.01
CA GLY A 88 6.28 0.63 7.78
C GLY A 88 5.41 1.88 7.85
N ASP A 89 4.59 2.00 8.89
CA ASP A 89 3.70 3.15 9.11
C ASP A 89 4.50 4.47 9.25
N LEU A 90 5.65 4.47 9.94
CA LEU A 90 6.50 5.65 10.10
C LEU A 90 7.19 6.07 8.79
N ILE A 91 7.66 5.12 7.99
CA ILE A 91 8.26 5.39 6.67
C ILE A 91 7.22 5.97 5.73
N GLU A 92 6.00 5.44 5.74
CA GLU A 92 4.90 5.99 4.95
C GLU A 92 4.58 7.43 5.36
N ALA A 93 4.45 7.71 6.66
CA ALA A 93 4.24 9.07 7.17
C ALA A 93 5.37 10.02 6.75
N ALA A 94 6.63 9.59 6.89
CA ALA A 94 7.79 10.38 6.46
C ALA A 94 7.77 10.63 4.94
N ALA A 95 7.42 9.62 4.15
CA ALA A 95 7.36 9.74 2.70
C ALA A 95 6.33 10.79 2.26
N ILE A 96 5.15 10.80 2.86
CA ILE A 96 4.11 11.78 2.56
C ILE A 96 4.60 13.20 2.84
N ILE A 97 5.22 13.42 4.00
CA ILE A 97 5.70 14.76 4.38
C ILE A 97 6.87 15.21 3.52
N ILE A 98 7.82 14.32 3.21
CA ILE A 98 8.95 14.63 2.31
C ILE A 98 8.43 14.99 0.91
N MET A 99 7.47 14.26 0.35
CA MET A 99 6.84 14.59 -0.92
C MET A 99 6.20 15.98 -0.88
N LYS A 100 5.41 16.30 0.15
CA LYS A 100 4.81 17.63 0.32
C LYS A 100 5.86 18.72 0.43
N ALA A 101 6.89 18.54 1.26
CA ALA A 101 7.99 19.49 1.45
C ALA A 101 8.78 19.70 0.15
N SER A 102 8.92 18.68 -0.69
CA SER A 102 9.56 18.78 -2.01
C SER A 102 8.68 19.44 -3.08
N GLY A 103 7.45 19.88 -2.73
CA GLY A 103 6.52 20.53 -3.65
C GLY A 103 5.71 19.58 -4.53
N VAL A 104 5.64 18.30 -4.18
CA VAL A 104 4.70 17.35 -4.79
C VAL A 104 3.31 17.58 -4.20
N GLU A 105 2.31 17.81 -5.05
CA GLU A 105 0.93 17.98 -4.61
C GLU A 105 0.33 16.62 -4.25
N VAL A 106 0.28 16.31 -2.96
CA VAL A 106 -0.26 15.06 -2.41
C VAL A 106 -1.68 15.29 -1.90
N LYS A 107 -2.65 14.54 -2.42
CA LYS A 107 -4.08 14.64 -2.09
C LYS A 107 -4.62 13.32 -1.56
N ASP A 108 -5.84 13.37 -1.00
CA ASP A 108 -6.61 12.20 -0.58
C ASP A 108 -5.81 11.20 0.28
N ILE A 109 -4.99 11.73 1.23
CA ILE A 109 -4.13 10.93 2.10
C ILE A 109 -4.97 10.01 2.98
N GLN A 110 -4.60 8.71 3.04
CA GLN A 110 -5.27 7.67 3.83
C GLN A 110 -6.79 7.68 3.65
N LYS A 111 -7.25 7.92 2.43
CA LYS A 111 -8.66 8.02 2.10
C LYS A 111 -9.33 6.65 2.06
N LYS A 112 -10.41 6.50 2.81
CA LYS A 112 -11.24 5.29 2.75
C LYS A 112 -11.97 5.22 1.41
N VAL A 113 -11.87 4.07 0.77
CA VAL A 113 -12.53 3.76 -0.50
C VAL A 113 -13.32 2.47 -0.38
N GLN A 114 -14.35 2.34 -1.20
CA GLN A 114 -15.22 1.17 -1.22
C GLN A 114 -15.42 0.68 -2.65
N TYR A 115 -15.29 -0.62 -2.83
CA TYR A 115 -15.64 -1.29 -4.06
C TYR A 115 -16.93 -2.09 -3.85
N LYS A 116 -17.94 -1.82 -4.68
CA LYS A 116 -19.20 -2.58 -4.63
C LYS A 116 -19.04 -3.88 -5.41
N PHE A 117 -19.30 -5.00 -4.74
CA PHE A 117 -19.30 -6.31 -5.35
C PHE A 117 -20.59 -7.03 -4.98
N ASP A 118 -21.47 -7.27 -5.97
CA ASP A 118 -22.85 -7.72 -5.79
C ASP A 118 -23.56 -6.84 -4.73
N ASP A 119 -24.05 -7.42 -3.65
CA ASP A 119 -24.71 -6.70 -2.55
C ASP A 119 -23.76 -6.31 -1.40
N LYS A 120 -22.46 -6.53 -1.56
CA LYS A 120 -21.45 -6.28 -0.51
C LYS A 120 -20.49 -5.17 -0.92
N TYR A 121 -19.90 -4.54 0.10
CA TYR A 121 -18.85 -3.55 -0.07
C TYR A 121 -17.53 -4.09 0.48
N ILE A 122 -16.48 -3.97 -0.31
CA ILE A 122 -15.13 -4.26 0.10
C ILE A 122 -14.44 -2.94 0.37
N ASN A 123 -13.96 -2.81 1.60
CA ASN A 123 -13.35 -1.58 2.07
C ASN A 123 -11.83 -1.61 1.88
N GLY A 124 -11.27 -0.45 1.64
CA GLY A 124 -9.83 -0.23 1.61
C GLY A 124 -9.51 1.19 2.06
N THR A 125 -8.24 1.44 2.29
CA THR A 125 -7.71 2.77 2.54
C THR A 125 -6.54 2.94 1.58
N MET A 126 -6.68 3.85 0.63
CA MET A 126 -5.60 4.19 -0.29
C MET A 126 -4.63 5.17 0.37
N ASP A 127 -3.34 5.10 0.03
CA ASP A 127 -2.34 5.90 0.73
C ASP A 127 -2.36 7.35 0.25
N VAL A 128 -2.20 7.59 -1.04
CA VAL A 128 -2.13 8.96 -1.59
C VAL A 128 -2.69 9.04 -3.01
N LYS A 129 -3.13 10.25 -3.39
CA LYS A 129 -3.40 10.63 -4.77
C LYS A 129 -2.44 11.74 -5.20
N ILE A 130 -1.76 11.55 -6.34
CA ILE A 130 -0.84 12.52 -6.95
C ILE A 130 -1.28 12.75 -8.39
N GLY A 131 -1.60 14.00 -8.73
CA GLY A 131 -2.30 14.30 -9.98
C GLY A 131 -3.67 13.63 -10.01
N ASP A 132 -3.92 12.81 -11.02
CA ASP A 132 -5.16 12.04 -11.22
C ASP A 132 -5.02 10.55 -10.86
N LYS A 133 -3.84 10.12 -10.38
CA LYS A 133 -3.53 8.72 -10.09
C LYS A 133 -3.36 8.45 -8.61
N ILE A 134 -3.73 7.23 -8.20
CA ILE A 134 -3.52 6.70 -6.85
C ILE A 134 -2.17 6.00 -6.81
N TYR A 135 -1.43 6.21 -5.74
CA TYR A 135 -0.19 5.50 -5.45
C TYR A 135 -0.27 4.86 -4.08
N ASP A 136 0.31 3.66 -3.99
CA ASP A 136 0.48 2.92 -2.75
C ASP A 136 1.94 3.04 -2.30
N ILE A 137 2.17 3.39 -1.03
CA ILE A 137 3.51 3.62 -0.49
C ILE A 137 4.00 2.35 0.19
N LYS A 138 5.19 1.89 -0.18
CA LYS A 138 5.79 0.68 0.38
C LYS A 138 7.17 0.94 0.99
N SER A 139 7.39 0.40 2.18
CA SER A 139 8.72 0.23 2.74
C SER A 139 9.26 -1.15 2.35
N ALA A 140 10.38 -1.20 1.66
CA ALA A 140 10.95 -2.45 1.16
C ALA A 140 12.29 -2.80 1.82
N SER A 141 12.57 -4.10 1.93
CA SER A 141 13.94 -4.55 2.21
C SER A 141 14.83 -4.27 0.99
N PRO A 142 16.18 -4.20 1.14
CA PRO A 142 17.07 -4.02 -0.02
C PRO A 142 16.77 -5.01 -1.16
N TYR A 143 16.60 -6.28 -0.82
CA TYR A 143 16.28 -7.31 -1.81
C TYR A 143 14.96 -7.02 -2.56
N SER A 144 13.89 -6.70 -1.83
CA SER A 144 12.59 -6.41 -2.46
C SER A 144 12.61 -5.09 -3.23
N PHE A 145 13.37 -4.09 -2.74
CA PHE A 145 13.55 -2.82 -3.41
C PHE A 145 14.19 -3.02 -4.79
N GLU A 146 15.28 -3.78 -4.87
CA GLU A 146 15.99 -4.02 -6.12
C GLU A 146 15.27 -5.00 -7.06
N ASN A 147 14.77 -6.13 -6.52
CA ASN A 147 14.34 -7.27 -7.34
C ASN A 147 12.82 -7.37 -7.55
N LYS A 148 12.02 -6.62 -6.78
CA LYS A 148 10.56 -6.57 -7.00
C LYS A 148 10.10 -5.23 -7.56
N PHE A 149 10.63 -4.12 -7.05
CA PHE A 149 10.13 -2.79 -7.38
C PHE A 149 11.09 -1.96 -8.24
N GLY A 150 12.39 -2.13 -8.09
CA GLY A 150 13.42 -1.36 -8.77
C GLY A 150 13.81 -1.89 -10.15
N GLU A 151 15.03 -1.54 -10.56
CA GLU A 151 15.54 -1.79 -11.91
C GLU A 151 15.58 -3.26 -12.32
N ASN A 152 15.85 -4.18 -11.38
CA ASN A 152 15.89 -5.62 -11.64
C ASN A 152 14.51 -6.30 -11.60
N GLY A 153 13.48 -5.54 -11.20
CA GLY A 153 12.14 -6.06 -11.00
C GLY A 153 11.10 -5.29 -11.81
N GLY A 154 10.47 -4.32 -11.16
CA GLY A 154 9.45 -3.48 -11.76
C GLY A 154 8.09 -4.16 -11.89
N PHE A 155 7.24 -3.61 -12.75
CA PHE A 155 5.87 -4.07 -12.91
C PHE A 155 5.77 -5.53 -13.35
N ASP A 156 6.62 -5.98 -14.26
CA ASP A 156 6.60 -7.36 -14.77
C ASP A 156 6.98 -8.37 -13.68
N ALA A 157 7.91 -8.04 -12.80
CA ALA A 157 8.26 -8.90 -11.67
C ALA A 157 7.07 -9.05 -10.70
N LEU A 158 6.35 -7.95 -10.40
CA LEU A 158 5.14 -7.99 -9.59
C LEU A 158 4.02 -8.79 -10.25
N LYS A 159 3.85 -8.65 -11.56
CA LYS A 159 2.85 -9.39 -12.32
C LYS A 159 3.09 -10.91 -12.29
N ASN A 160 4.35 -11.32 -12.30
CA ASN A 160 4.75 -12.74 -12.31
C ASN A 160 4.76 -13.36 -10.90
N ASP A 161 5.07 -12.59 -9.86
CA ASP A 161 5.17 -13.07 -8.45
C ASP A 161 4.58 -12.04 -7.49
N ASP A 162 3.27 -12.12 -7.26
CA ASP A 162 2.52 -11.26 -6.34
C ASP A 162 1.80 -12.06 -5.25
N PRO A 163 2.53 -12.69 -4.32
CA PRO A 163 1.93 -13.50 -3.26
C PRO A 163 1.15 -12.66 -2.24
N PHE A 164 1.34 -11.35 -2.23
CA PHE A 164 0.64 -10.42 -1.33
C PHE A 164 -0.62 -9.81 -1.93
N GLY A 165 -0.82 -9.94 -3.25
CA GLY A 165 -1.97 -9.37 -3.95
C GLY A 165 -1.89 -7.86 -4.15
N TYR A 166 -0.70 -7.29 -4.32
CA TYR A 166 -0.47 -5.86 -4.51
C TYR A 166 -1.17 -5.31 -5.75
N LEU A 167 -1.17 -6.07 -6.86
CA LEU A 167 -1.87 -5.69 -8.08
C LEU A 167 -3.38 -5.59 -7.86
N ALA A 168 -3.98 -6.62 -7.24
CA ALA A 168 -5.41 -6.62 -6.93
C ALA A 168 -5.76 -5.48 -5.97
N GLN A 169 -4.95 -5.23 -4.94
CA GLN A 169 -5.11 -4.11 -4.02
C GLN A 169 -5.14 -2.78 -4.76
N GLY A 170 -4.14 -2.51 -5.58
CA GLY A 170 -4.02 -1.25 -6.31
C GLY A 170 -5.17 -1.02 -7.30
N TYR A 171 -5.51 -2.01 -8.10
CA TYR A 171 -6.62 -1.90 -9.04
C TYR A 171 -7.97 -1.73 -8.35
N MET A 172 -8.21 -2.41 -7.23
CA MET A 172 -9.44 -2.21 -6.48
C MET A 172 -9.52 -0.85 -5.79
N TYR A 173 -8.39 -0.27 -5.39
CA TYR A 173 -8.35 1.13 -4.95
C TYR A 173 -8.76 2.07 -6.09
N GLY A 174 -8.24 1.85 -7.29
CA GLY A 174 -8.60 2.62 -8.48
C GLY A 174 -10.08 2.56 -8.78
N GLU A 175 -10.65 1.37 -8.82
CA GLU A 175 -12.09 1.16 -9.05
C GLU A 175 -12.96 1.82 -7.96
N GLY A 176 -12.57 1.64 -6.68
CA GLY A 176 -13.31 2.21 -5.54
C GLY A 176 -13.26 3.73 -5.49
N ALA A 177 -12.16 4.34 -5.91
CA ALA A 177 -11.97 5.78 -5.95
C ALA A 177 -12.35 6.42 -7.29
N LYS A 178 -12.69 5.63 -8.32
CA LYS A 178 -12.91 6.08 -9.70
C LYS A 178 -11.73 6.90 -10.24
N SER A 179 -10.53 6.36 -10.06
CA SER A 179 -9.27 6.97 -10.44
C SER A 179 -8.30 5.87 -10.86
N ASP A 180 -7.35 6.17 -11.74
CA ASP A 180 -6.38 5.16 -12.14
C ASP A 180 -5.39 4.87 -11.01
N PHE A 181 -4.98 3.61 -10.91
CA PHE A 181 -3.88 3.22 -10.05
C PHE A 181 -2.56 3.47 -10.80
N GLY A 182 -1.73 4.35 -10.28
CA GLY A 182 -0.46 4.75 -10.87
C GLY A 182 0.67 3.77 -10.61
N GLY A 183 0.61 3.06 -9.49
CA GLY A 183 1.66 2.14 -9.07
C GLY A 183 2.10 2.34 -7.62
N TRP A 184 3.34 2.04 -7.36
CA TRP A 184 3.94 2.08 -6.02
C TRP A 184 5.05 3.12 -5.93
N ILE A 185 5.08 3.84 -4.80
CA ILE A 185 6.21 4.65 -4.37
C ILE A 185 6.91 3.85 -3.28
N VAL A 186 8.17 3.49 -3.51
CA VAL A 186 8.87 2.51 -2.67
C VAL A 186 10.10 3.13 -2.04
N ILE A 187 10.24 2.93 -0.74
CA ILE A 187 11.38 3.39 0.04
C ILE A 187 12.17 2.18 0.54
N ASN A 188 13.46 2.14 0.22
CA ASN A 188 14.38 1.18 0.81
C ASN A 188 14.61 1.54 2.28
N LYS A 189 14.05 0.72 3.19
CA LYS A 189 14.10 0.98 4.63
C LYS A 189 15.51 0.91 5.24
N SER A 190 16.51 0.43 4.51
CA SER A 190 17.89 0.31 4.99
C SER A 190 18.78 1.43 4.47
N THR A 191 18.53 1.96 3.27
CA THR A 191 19.37 2.97 2.63
C THR A 191 18.70 4.33 2.52
N GLY A 192 17.34 4.38 2.62
CA GLY A 192 16.58 5.61 2.37
C GLY A 192 16.41 5.95 0.89
N GLU A 193 16.80 5.07 -0.02
CA GLU A 193 16.60 5.25 -1.45
C GLU A 193 15.14 5.12 -1.84
N TRP A 194 14.75 5.85 -2.89
CA TRP A 194 13.39 5.87 -3.42
C TRP A 194 13.34 5.37 -4.86
N CYS A 195 12.33 4.60 -5.17
CA CYS A 195 11.96 4.32 -6.55
C CYS A 195 10.45 4.32 -6.72
N THR A 196 10.00 4.32 -7.96
CA THR A 196 8.60 4.11 -8.32
C THR A 196 8.50 2.93 -9.27
N THR A 197 7.44 2.12 -9.07
CA THR A 197 7.06 1.08 -10.01
C THR A 197 5.71 1.48 -10.58
N GLU A 198 5.69 1.95 -11.84
CA GLU A 198 4.46 2.38 -12.50
C GLU A 198 3.70 1.22 -13.12
N VAL A 199 2.38 1.30 -13.04
CA VAL A 199 1.49 0.45 -13.84
C VAL A 199 1.46 1.01 -15.26
N PRO A 200 1.75 0.20 -16.29
CA PRO A 200 1.63 0.64 -17.68
C PRO A 200 0.21 1.13 -17.98
N PRO A 201 0.05 2.22 -18.77
CA PRO A 201 -1.26 2.79 -19.08
C PRO A 201 -2.24 1.80 -19.72
N GLU A 202 -1.72 0.84 -20.49
CA GLU A 202 -2.48 -0.19 -21.19
C GLU A 202 -2.14 -1.58 -20.63
N ASP A 203 -2.23 -1.77 -19.30
CA ASP A 203 -2.06 -3.11 -18.75
C ASP A 203 -3.26 -4.00 -19.07
N SER A 204 -3.05 -4.94 -19.97
CA SER A 204 -4.07 -5.91 -20.39
C SER A 204 -4.46 -6.89 -19.29
N SER A 205 -3.68 -7.03 -18.22
CA SER A 205 -3.96 -7.96 -17.12
C SER A 205 -4.89 -7.38 -16.05
N LYS A 206 -5.17 -6.07 -16.05
CA LYS A 206 -6.01 -5.40 -15.04
C LYS A 206 -7.33 -6.14 -14.82
N GLN A 207 -8.04 -6.44 -15.90
CA GLN A 207 -9.35 -7.07 -15.79
C GLN A 207 -9.28 -8.51 -15.29
N GLU A 208 -8.24 -9.25 -15.66
CA GLU A 208 -8.00 -10.62 -15.18
C GLU A 208 -7.71 -10.62 -13.67
N VAL A 209 -6.83 -9.74 -13.19
CA VAL A 209 -6.49 -9.58 -11.77
C VAL A 209 -7.74 -9.23 -10.95
N ILE A 210 -8.55 -8.28 -11.42
CA ILE A 210 -9.81 -7.91 -10.76
C ILE A 210 -10.79 -9.08 -10.75
N ASN A 211 -10.93 -9.81 -11.84
CA ASN A 211 -11.84 -10.97 -11.92
C ASN A 211 -11.40 -12.09 -10.96
N LYS A 212 -10.10 -12.37 -10.87
CA LYS A 212 -9.57 -13.34 -9.91
C LYS A 212 -9.85 -12.93 -8.45
N ALA A 213 -9.67 -11.66 -8.11
CA ALA A 213 -10.03 -11.14 -6.80
C ALA A 213 -11.54 -11.29 -6.50
N LYS A 214 -12.41 -11.05 -7.50
CA LYS A 214 -13.85 -11.27 -7.39
C LYS A 214 -14.21 -12.75 -7.19
N GLU A 215 -13.52 -13.67 -7.87
CA GLU A 215 -13.71 -15.11 -7.68
C GLU A 215 -13.34 -15.56 -6.27
N ASN A 216 -12.25 -15.04 -5.72
CA ASN A 216 -11.87 -15.29 -4.33
C ASN A 216 -13.01 -14.91 -3.37
N ILE A 217 -13.64 -13.76 -3.59
CA ILE A 217 -14.77 -13.29 -2.78
C ILE A 217 -16.00 -14.18 -2.95
N LYS A 218 -16.33 -14.58 -4.18
CA LYS A 218 -17.48 -15.46 -4.47
C LYS A 218 -17.32 -16.85 -3.82
N ASN A 219 -16.16 -17.42 -3.90
CA ASN A 219 -15.88 -18.72 -3.32
C ASN A 219 -16.04 -18.71 -1.79
N TYR A 220 -15.67 -17.61 -1.13
CA TYR A 220 -15.94 -17.40 0.29
C TYR A 220 -17.44 -17.39 0.63
N ILE A 221 -18.25 -16.70 -0.14
CA ILE A 221 -19.70 -16.59 0.13
C ILE A 221 -20.38 -17.95 0.02
N LYS A 222 -20.01 -18.74 -1.01
CA LYS A 222 -20.60 -20.07 -1.22
C LYS A 222 -20.32 -21.04 -0.07
N GLU A 223 -19.11 -21.01 0.50
CA GLU A 223 -18.76 -21.88 1.62
C GLU A 223 -19.53 -21.53 2.90
N LEU A 224 -19.86 -20.27 3.14
CA LEU A 224 -20.72 -19.87 4.26
C LEU A 224 -22.16 -20.36 4.11
N GLU A 225 -22.68 -20.44 2.89
CA GLU A 225 -24.03 -20.94 2.61
C GLU A 225 -24.15 -22.48 2.80
N TYR A 226 -23.03 -23.20 2.69
CA TYR A 226 -22.97 -24.65 2.95
C TYR A 226 -22.78 -25.02 4.43
N LEU A 227 -22.46 -24.03 5.29
CA LEU A 227 -22.20 -24.23 6.72
C LEU A 227 -23.38 -23.80 7.63
N ILE A 228 -24.48 -23.33 7.04
CA ILE A 228 -25.76 -22.99 7.67
C ILE A 228 -26.81 -24.05 7.33
#